data_8a6534187cf837394052721628396f1b
#
_entry.id   8a6534187cf837394052721628396f1b
#
_cell.length_a   1.000
_cell.length_b   1.000
_cell.length_c   1.000
_cell.angle_alpha   90.00
_cell.angle_beta   90.00
_cell.angle_gamma   90.00
#
_symmetry.space_group_name_H-M   'P 1'
#
loop_
_entity.id
_entity.type
_entity.pdbx_description
1 polymer ?
#
loop_
_entity_poly.entity_id
_entity_poly.type
_entity_poly.pdbx_seq_one_letter_code
_entity_poly.pdbx_strand_id
1 'polypeptide(L)'
;MTCMDVRRRFGEPETAAEMVRSSRKARGGRLRMPAAVAVVLAVSASCGGGGGGDAGSVPSTTAAPAPPTTATPLPFEPDPVTWQDCDPDHQCATVTVPLDWTDPEGATTDIAVVRVPAANPERRLGSLWVNPGGPGGTGIGFALVGTFPEIVSERFDLIGWDPRGVGRSSDLACGDSVTAWLQADPGPDDPGERRALNSAARAVANECETEDGDTLAFLGADNEARDLEAMRIAVGEDRINYLGYSYGTLIGARYAAQFPTHIRAMVLDGVVDPTRDHEASYLAQAAGYEQGLDSIFAACVDDPQCPVDDPQAAFDSVAAAVEDERLPGGEHGLGPAELGRASFYATYGQDQWPGYLQGLADALAGDGAALAQQAADYDLSTPYTSYAAIWCADMPHPVGGRDWDAFVDRVVAVAPRIGAVEANELRPCAFWPVQPNRSMDPVVATGSPPILVVGNTGDYVTPIDEARTVADTLDNGHLLTVQADEHTSGGIPCADAAVGRYLVTVEPPTVNC
;
A
#
# COMPACT_ATOMS: atom_id res chain seq x y z
N MET A 1 -34.69 -6.98 -12.12
CA MET A 1 -34.65 -5.53 -11.88
C MET A 1 -33.93 -4.89 -13.04
N THR A 2 -34.57 -3.99 -13.77
CA THR A 2 -34.07 -3.46 -15.05
C THR A 2 -33.12 -2.29 -14.81
N CYS A 3 -32.18 -2.12 -15.72
CA CYS A 3 -31.07 -1.15 -15.73
C CYS A 3 -31.43 0.35 -15.51
N MET A 4 -32.68 0.69 -15.21
CA MET A 4 -33.17 2.06 -15.00
C MET A 4 -33.30 2.50 -13.53
N ASP A 5 -33.17 1.59 -12.55
CA ASP A 5 -33.37 1.94 -11.12
C ASP A 5 -32.08 2.38 -10.39
N VAL A 6 -30.91 2.16 -11.00
CA VAL A 6 -29.60 2.51 -10.38
C VAL A 6 -29.26 4.00 -10.56
N ARG A 7 -29.82 4.69 -11.56
CA ARG A 7 -29.50 6.10 -11.87
C ARG A 7 -30.11 7.15 -10.94
N ARG A 8 -30.94 6.78 -9.98
CA ARG A 8 -31.64 7.73 -9.10
C ARG A 8 -31.05 7.89 -7.70
N ARG A 9 -30.03 7.11 -7.34
CA ARG A 9 -29.42 7.15 -5.98
C ARG A 9 -28.06 7.81 -5.89
N PHE A 10 -27.36 8.02 -7.02
CA PHE A 10 -26.04 8.64 -7.01
C PHE A 10 -26.03 9.73 -8.09
N GLY A 11 -25.71 10.97 -7.67
CA GLY A 11 -25.49 12.09 -8.57
C GLY A 11 -24.45 11.73 -9.62
N GLU A 12 -24.61 12.26 -10.84
CA GLU A 12 -23.70 11.97 -11.97
C GLU A 12 -22.27 12.36 -11.59
N PRO A 13 -21.30 11.44 -11.63
CA PRO A 13 -19.89 11.82 -11.55
C PRO A 13 -19.51 12.54 -12.84
N GLU A 14 -18.82 13.67 -12.72
CA GLU A 14 -18.19 14.36 -13.84
C GLU A 14 -17.34 13.36 -14.64
N THR A 15 -17.49 13.36 -15.94
CA THR A 15 -16.87 12.37 -16.82
C THR A 15 -15.35 12.50 -16.79
N ALA A 16 -14.63 11.39 -16.73
CA ALA A 16 -13.16 11.30 -16.79
C ALA A 16 -12.51 12.10 -17.93
N ALA A 17 -13.30 12.55 -18.91
CA ALA A 17 -12.86 13.42 -20.01
C ALA A 17 -12.57 14.88 -19.58
N GLU A 18 -13.08 15.34 -18.46
CA GLU A 18 -12.82 16.71 -17.98
C GLU A 18 -11.54 16.80 -17.13
N MET A 19 -11.20 15.76 -16.37
CA MET A 19 -9.92 15.70 -15.63
C MET A 19 -8.69 15.64 -16.56
N VAL A 20 -8.78 14.93 -17.70
CA VAL A 20 -7.68 14.84 -18.67
C VAL A 20 -7.43 16.16 -19.41
N ARG A 21 -8.39 17.08 -19.45
CA ARG A 21 -8.20 18.41 -20.12
C ARG A 21 -7.44 19.42 -19.25
N SER A 22 -7.42 19.27 -17.95
CA SER A 22 -6.69 20.13 -17.02
C SER A 22 -5.17 19.87 -17.08
N SER A 23 -4.74 18.62 -17.13
CA SER A 23 -3.34 18.23 -17.10
C SER A 23 -2.54 18.48 -18.41
N ARG A 24 -3.23 18.71 -19.53
CA ARG A 24 -2.57 18.96 -20.84
C ARG A 24 -2.18 20.42 -21.11
N LYS A 25 -2.50 21.36 -20.22
CA LYS A 25 -2.21 22.80 -20.44
C LYS A 25 -0.85 23.27 -19.92
N ALA A 26 -0.12 22.44 -19.19
CA ALA A 26 1.13 22.81 -18.51
C ALA A 26 2.44 22.32 -19.16
N ARG A 27 2.41 21.65 -20.31
CA ARG A 27 3.64 21.17 -20.98
C ARG A 27 3.83 21.74 -22.38
N GLY A 28 4.38 22.95 -22.46
CA GLY A 28 4.77 23.62 -23.69
C GLY A 28 6.01 24.49 -23.51
N GLY A 29 7.16 23.93 -23.20
CA GLY A 29 8.42 24.65 -23.13
C GLY A 29 9.60 23.77 -23.52
N ARG A 30 10.08 23.92 -24.78
CA ARG A 30 11.30 23.22 -25.24
C ARG A 30 12.53 23.97 -24.74
N LEU A 31 13.37 23.33 -23.90
CA LEU A 31 14.75 23.78 -23.67
C LEU A 31 15.74 22.84 -24.37
N ARG A 32 16.66 23.45 -25.12
CA ARG A 32 17.76 22.79 -25.82
C ARG A 32 18.93 22.57 -24.85
N MET A 33 19.49 21.38 -24.81
CA MET A 33 20.76 21.07 -24.15
C MET A 33 21.96 21.33 -25.06
N PRO A 34 23.09 21.81 -24.54
CA PRO A 34 24.40 21.71 -25.21
C PRO A 34 25.18 20.49 -24.73
N ALA A 35 25.93 19.89 -25.67
CA ALA A 35 26.83 18.76 -25.46
C ALA A 35 28.13 19.18 -24.75
N ALA A 36 28.69 18.33 -23.89
CA ALA A 36 30.08 18.38 -23.46
C ALA A 36 30.61 16.99 -23.06
N VAL A 37 31.48 16.49 -23.87
CA VAL A 37 32.89 16.06 -23.70
C VAL A 37 33.16 14.94 -22.65
N ALA A 38 33.56 13.79 -23.20
CA ALA A 38 34.18 12.66 -22.51
C ALA A 38 35.64 12.95 -22.11
N VAL A 39 36.03 12.50 -20.90
CA VAL A 39 37.44 12.27 -20.53
C VAL A 39 37.60 10.84 -20.00
N VAL A 40 38.44 10.10 -20.73
CA VAL A 40 38.91 8.76 -20.37
C VAL A 40 40.14 8.92 -19.49
N LEU A 41 40.18 8.23 -18.36
CA LEU A 41 41.42 7.98 -17.61
C LEU A 41 41.50 6.50 -17.23
N ALA A 42 42.50 5.83 -17.85
CA ALA A 42 42.96 4.51 -17.52
C ALA A 42 43.99 4.57 -16.38
N VAL A 43 43.92 3.68 -15.39
CA VAL A 43 45.05 3.34 -14.51
C VAL A 43 45.11 1.84 -14.30
N SER A 44 46.30 1.38 -14.45
CA SER A 44 46.84 0.04 -14.59
C SER A 44 46.96 -0.74 -13.29
N ALA A 45 47.01 -2.07 -13.45
CA ALA A 45 47.20 -3.13 -12.47
C ALA A 45 48.57 -3.10 -11.77
N SER A 46 48.63 -3.65 -10.54
CA SER A 46 49.85 -4.21 -9.96
C SER A 46 49.52 -5.45 -9.13
N CYS A 47 50.24 -6.54 -9.48
CA CYS A 47 50.24 -7.83 -8.76
C CYS A 47 51.27 -7.82 -7.61
N GLY A 48 51.04 -8.62 -6.57
CA GLY A 48 52.01 -9.04 -5.56
C GLY A 48 51.36 -9.98 -4.56
N GLY A 49 51.82 -11.03 -4.39
CA GLY A 49 52.10 -12.39 -4.20
C GLY A 49 52.48 -12.73 -2.75
N GLY A 50 52.00 -13.92 -2.33
CA GLY A 50 52.73 -14.83 -1.47
C GLY A 50 52.29 -15.03 -0.03
N GLY A 51 52.00 -16.30 0.33
CA GLY A 51 52.15 -16.79 1.70
C GLY A 51 51.08 -17.80 2.14
N GLY A 52 51.41 -19.09 2.09
CA GLY A 52 50.51 -20.19 2.44
C GLY A 52 50.38 -20.42 3.95
N GLY A 53 49.35 -21.14 4.30
CA GLY A 53 49.06 -21.67 5.63
C GLY A 53 47.95 -22.70 5.53
N ASP A 54 48.32 -23.98 5.60
CA ASP A 54 47.42 -25.12 5.72
C ASP A 54 46.51 -24.99 6.92
N ALA A 55 45.18 -25.13 6.71
CA ALA A 55 44.23 -25.46 7.75
C ALA A 55 43.15 -26.38 7.19
N GLY A 56 42.97 -27.50 7.83
CA GLY A 56 42.22 -28.67 7.42
C GLY A 56 40.80 -28.43 6.93
N SER A 57 40.48 -29.10 5.84
CA SER A 57 39.15 -29.19 5.27
C SER A 57 38.23 -30.04 6.13
N VAL A 58 37.22 -29.39 6.76
CA VAL A 58 36.04 -30.07 7.24
C VAL A 58 35.14 -30.33 6.02
N PRO A 59 34.64 -31.54 5.80
CA PRO A 59 33.72 -31.80 4.69
C PRO A 59 32.39 -31.08 4.96
N SER A 60 32.10 -30.07 4.16
CA SER A 60 30.79 -29.44 4.07
C SER A 60 29.83 -30.46 3.46
N THR A 61 28.98 -31.09 4.26
CA THR A 61 27.83 -31.82 3.77
C THR A 61 26.85 -30.79 3.23
N THR A 62 26.87 -30.54 1.93
CA THR A 62 25.79 -29.91 1.20
C THR A 62 24.55 -30.79 1.40
N ALA A 63 23.62 -30.33 2.24
CA ALA A 63 22.28 -30.90 2.31
C ALA A 63 21.68 -30.80 0.90
N ALA A 64 21.11 -31.91 0.40
CA ALA A 64 20.35 -31.88 -0.84
C ALA A 64 19.21 -30.86 -0.70
N PRO A 65 18.89 -30.08 -1.76
CA PRO A 65 17.76 -29.16 -1.72
C PRO A 65 16.50 -29.95 -1.35
N ALA A 66 15.70 -29.39 -0.44
CA ALA A 66 14.40 -29.95 -0.09
C ALA A 66 13.56 -30.09 -1.38
N PRO A 67 12.78 -31.18 -1.53
CA PRO A 67 11.89 -31.28 -2.68
C PRO A 67 10.95 -30.07 -2.71
N PRO A 68 10.60 -29.56 -3.92
CA PRO A 68 9.70 -28.42 -4.04
C PRO A 68 8.40 -28.74 -3.29
N THR A 69 7.98 -27.82 -2.46
CA THR A 69 6.69 -27.91 -1.76
C THR A 69 5.62 -27.85 -2.84
N THR A 70 4.89 -28.93 -3.04
CA THR A 70 3.74 -28.91 -3.94
C THR A 70 2.69 -27.99 -3.32
N ALA A 71 2.21 -27.01 -4.09
CA ALA A 71 1.11 -26.14 -3.65
C ALA A 71 -0.06 -27.02 -3.15
N THR A 72 -0.62 -26.68 -2.01
CA THR A 72 -1.81 -27.37 -1.53
C THR A 72 -2.98 -26.97 -2.44
N PRO A 73 -3.67 -27.93 -3.09
CA PRO A 73 -4.84 -27.60 -3.91
C PRO A 73 -5.87 -26.86 -3.06
N LEU A 74 -6.56 -25.88 -3.66
CA LEU A 74 -7.71 -25.28 -3.00
C LEU A 74 -8.78 -26.36 -2.74
N PRO A 75 -9.45 -26.32 -1.58
CA PRO A 75 -10.56 -27.22 -1.30
C PRO A 75 -11.86 -26.85 -2.06
N PHE A 76 -11.76 -25.98 -3.04
CA PHE A 76 -12.85 -25.39 -3.81
C PHE A 76 -12.45 -25.26 -5.29
N GLU A 77 -13.38 -25.55 -6.21
CA GLU A 77 -13.19 -25.39 -7.65
C GLU A 77 -14.13 -24.27 -8.14
N PRO A 78 -13.59 -23.08 -8.45
CA PRO A 78 -14.40 -21.97 -8.90
C PRO A 78 -14.95 -22.21 -10.31
N ASP A 79 -16.14 -21.68 -10.59
CA ASP A 79 -16.68 -21.66 -11.95
C ASP A 79 -15.78 -20.82 -12.88
N PRO A 80 -15.63 -21.22 -14.16
CA PRO A 80 -14.91 -20.41 -15.14
C PRO A 80 -15.53 -19.02 -15.30
N VAL A 81 -14.71 -17.99 -15.30
CA VAL A 81 -15.17 -16.61 -15.42
C VAL A 81 -15.81 -16.34 -16.78
N THR A 82 -16.93 -15.63 -16.77
CA THR A 82 -17.57 -15.12 -17.98
C THR A 82 -17.39 -13.62 -18.08
N TRP A 83 -16.48 -13.18 -18.93
CA TRP A 83 -16.20 -11.77 -19.17
C TRP A 83 -17.34 -11.09 -19.91
N GLN A 84 -17.76 -9.91 -19.44
CA GLN A 84 -18.76 -9.05 -20.06
C GLN A 84 -18.13 -7.69 -20.36
N ASP A 85 -18.39 -7.12 -21.53
CA ASP A 85 -17.96 -5.77 -21.84
C ASP A 85 -18.75 -4.79 -20.93
N CYS A 86 -18.07 -4.12 -20.02
CA CYS A 86 -18.68 -3.14 -19.12
C CYS A 86 -18.34 -1.70 -19.50
N ASP A 87 -17.40 -1.53 -20.41
CA ASP A 87 -17.01 -0.28 -21.08
C ASP A 87 -16.35 -0.66 -22.42
N PRO A 88 -16.18 0.27 -23.38
CA PRO A 88 -15.54 -0.04 -24.67
C PRO A 88 -14.14 -0.65 -24.57
N ASP A 89 -13.38 -0.30 -23.52
CA ASP A 89 -11.96 -0.64 -23.42
C ASP A 89 -11.66 -1.69 -22.34
N HIS A 90 -12.67 -2.16 -21.59
CA HIS A 90 -12.44 -3.16 -20.53
C HIS A 90 -13.65 -4.07 -20.30
N GLN A 91 -13.38 -5.18 -19.63
CA GLN A 91 -14.35 -6.24 -19.36
C GLN A 91 -14.43 -6.48 -17.84
N CYS A 92 -15.65 -6.77 -17.39
CA CYS A 92 -15.94 -7.06 -15.99
C CYS A 92 -16.41 -8.50 -15.82
N ALA A 93 -16.16 -9.03 -14.62
CA ALA A 93 -16.72 -10.31 -14.21
C ALA A 93 -16.83 -10.34 -12.68
N THR A 94 -17.43 -11.41 -12.19
CA THR A 94 -17.50 -11.76 -10.76
C THR A 94 -17.01 -13.19 -10.60
N VAL A 95 -16.23 -13.44 -9.56
CA VAL A 95 -15.79 -14.77 -9.15
C VAL A 95 -16.36 -15.03 -7.77
N THR A 96 -17.23 -16.03 -7.65
CA THR A 96 -17.78 -16.48 -6.35
C THR A 96 -16.76 -17.37 -5.67
N VAL A 97 -16.47 -17.09 -4.40
CA VAL A 97 -15.52 -17.84 -3.55
C VAL A 97 -16.15 -18.18 -2.20
N PRO A 98 -15.65 -19.17 -1.45
CA PRO A 98 -16.10 -19.39 -0.08
C PRO A 98 -15.86 -18.15 0.79
N LEU A 99 -16.82 -17.81 1.63
CA LEU A 99 -16.61 -16.81 2.69
C LEU A 99 -15.56 -17.33 3.68
N ASP A 100 -15.74 -18.57 4.15
CA ASP A 100 -14.81 -19.29 5.01
C ASP A 100 -14.09 -20.39 4.21
N TRP A 101 -12.79 -20.21 3.98
CA TRP A 101 -11.95 -21.21 3.29
C TRP A 101 -11.78 -22.51 4.07
N THR A 102 -12.17 -22.57 5.34
CA THR A 102 -12.21 -23.83 6.14
C THR A 102 -13.52 -24.59 6.00
N ASP A 103 -14.58 -23.94 5.51
CA ASP A 103 -15.88 -24.51 5.16
C ASP A 103 -16.29 -24.12 3.72
N PRO A 104 -15.65 -24.70 2.70
CA PRO A 104 -15.82 -24.27 1.30
C PRO A 104 -17.21 -24.59 0.71
N GLU A 105 -18.02 -25.39 1.39
CA GLU A 105 -19.41 -25.68 1.01
C GLU A 105 -20.42 -24.78 1.75
N GLY A 106 -19.94 -23.89 2.63
CA GLY A 106 -20.73 -22.96 3.42
C GLY A 106 -21.17 -21.71 2.66
N ALA A 107 -21.20 -20.58 3.37
CA ALA A 107 -21.51 -19.28 2.77
C ALA A 107 -20.44 -18.87 1.74
N THR A 108 -20.86 -18.10 0.73
CA THR A 108 -19.97 -17.57 -0.32
C THR A 108 -19.97 -16.06 -0.33
N THR A 109 -18.92 -15.48 -0.93
CA THR A 109 -18.83 -14.07 -1.26
C THR A 109 -18.42 -13.89 -2.71
N ASP A 110 -18.75 -12.72 -3.29
CA ASP A 110 -18.47 -12.41 -4.68
C ASP A 110 -17.31 -11.43 -4.78
N ILE A 111 -16.30 -11.78 -5.58
CA ILE A 111 -15.13 -10.95 -5.88
C ILE A 111 -15.33 -10.31 -7.26
N ALA A 112 -15.43 -9.00 -7.28
CA ALA A 112 -15.52 -8.22 -8.51
C ALA A 112 -14.14 -8.08 -9.16
N VAL A 113 -14.08 -8.30 -10.47
CA VAL A 113 -12.84 -8.22 -11.26
C VAL A 113 -13.04 -7.41 -12.53
N VAL A 114 -12.01 -6.69 -12.95
CA VAL A 114 -11.94 -6.01 -14.24
C VAL A 114 -10.73 -6.53 -15.02
N ARG A 115 -10.86 -6.61 -16.32
CA ARG A 115 -9.76 -6.89 -17.25
C ARG A 115 -9.63 -5.75 -18.26
N VAL A 116 -8.45 -5.15 -18.31
CA VAL A 116 -8.01 -4.25 -19.39
C VAL A 116 -7.15 -5.08 -20.34
N PRO A 117 -7.62 -5.38 -21.56
CA PRO A 117 -6.90 -6.23 -22.50
C PRO A 117 -5.54 -5.65 -22.90
N ALA A 118 -4.56 -6.51 -23.13
CA ALA A 118 -3.25 -6.13 -23.64
C ALA A 118 -3.35 -5.34 -24.94
N ALA A 119 -2.63 -4.22 -25.06
CA ALA A 119 -2.63 -3.38 -26.24
C ALA A 119 -2.09 -4.10 -27.48
N ASN A 120 -1.31 -5.17 -27.32
CA ASN A 120 -0.83 -6.02 -28.42
C ASN A 120 -1.20 -7.50 -28.16
N PRO A 121 -2.41 -7.95 -28.54
CA PRO A 121 -2.90 -9.30 -28.28
C PRO A 121 -2.04 -10.41 -28.89
N GLU A 122 -1.35 -10.15 -30.03
CA GLU A 122 -0.47 -11.12 -30.68
C GLU A 122 0.80 -11.40 -29.86
N ARG A 123 1.17 -10.50 -28.96
CA ARG A 123 2.34 -10.60 -28.10
C ARG A 123 2.00 -10.80 -26.61
N ARG A 124 0.73 -11.05 -26.32
CA ARG A 124 0.23 -11.27 -24.95
C ARG A 124 1.00 -12.42 -24.26
N LEU A 125 1.39 -12.19 -23.02
CA LEU A 125 2.10 -13.17 -22.17
C LEU A 125 1.19 -13.84 -21.15
N GLY A 126 0.02 -13.27 -20.87
CA GLY A 126 -0.91 -13.73 -19.86
C GLY A 126 -1.56 -12.55 -19.13
N SER A 127 -2.19 -12.82 -18.01
CA SER A 127 -2.77 -11.80 -17.13
C SER A 127 -1.71 -11.32 -16.13
N LEU A 128 -1.71 -10.01 -15.83
CA LEU A 128 -1.00 -9.40 -14.72
C LEU A 128 -2.02 -8.93 -13.69
N TRP A 129 -2.01 -9.53 -12.53
CA TRP A 129 -2.84 -9.16 -11.39
C TRP A 129 -2.19 -7.98 -10.67
N VAL A 130 -2.94 -6.90 -10.46
CA VAL A 130 -2.43 -5.66 -9.87
C VAL A 130 -3.24 -5.27 -8.64
N ASN A 131 -2.54 -4.88 -7.56
CA ASN A 131 -3.17 -4.43 -6.32
C ASN A 131 -2.43 -3.20 -5.76
N PRO A 132 -3.13 -2.09 -5.46
CA PRO A 132 -2.52 -0.85 -4.98
C PRO A 132 -2.14 -0.89 -3.49
N GLY A 133 -2.70 -1.82 -2.71
CA GLY A 133 -2.55 -1.85 -1.26
C GLY A 133 -3.63 -1.06 -0.51
N GLY A 134 -3.21 -0.29 0.44
CA GLY A 134 -3.99 0.37 1.46
C GLY A 134 -3.70 -0.28 2.83
N PRO A 135 -4.47 -1.30 3.32
CA PRO A 135 -5.54 -2.07 2.67
C PRO A 135 -6.80 -1.25 2.39
N GLY A 136 -7.70 -1.82 1.58
CA GLY A 136 -8.97 -1.15 1.24
C GLY A 136 -8.92 -0.38 -0.09
N GLY A 137 -7.75 -0.24 -0.71
CA GLY A 137 -7.62 0.30 -2.05
C GLY A 137 -8.27 -0.59 -3.11
N THR A 138 -9.04 0.01 -4.04
CA THR A 138 -9.72 -0.77 -5.08
C THR A 138 -8.75 -1.19 -6.17
N GLY A 139 -8.57 -2.49 -6.37
CA GLY A 139 -7.74 -3.01 -7.46
C GLY A 139 -8.37 -2.77 -8.83
N ILE A 140 -9.70 -2.73 -8.92
CA ILE A 140 -10.44 -2.33 -10.13
C ILE A 140 -10.07 -0.90 -10.52
N GLY A 141 -10.18 0.05 -9.59
CA GLY A 141 -9.78 1.45 -9.82
C GLY A 141 -8.34 1.54 -10.29
N PHE A 142 -7.44 0.83 -9.61
CA PHE A 142 -6.02 0.84 -9.94
C PHE A 142 -5.71 0.28 -11.34
N ALA A 143 -6.34 -0.82 -11.76
CA ALA A 143 -6.16 -1.35 -13.11
C ALA A 143 -6.66 -0.41 -14.21
N LEU A 144 -7.68 0.41 -13.92
CA LEU A 144 -8.30 1.32 -14.89
C LEU A 144 -7.56 2.65 -15.04
N VAL A 145 -7.03 3.21 -13.94
CA VAL A 145 -6.43 4.56 -13.95
C VAL A 145 -4.96 4.60 -13.53
N GLY A 146 -4.41 3.50 -13.03
CA GLY A 146 -3.00 3.39 -12.65
C GLY A 146 -2.06 3.58 -13.84
N THR A 147 -0.86 4.04 -13.54
CA THR A 147 0.20 4.20 -14.55
C THR A 147 1.10 2.97 -14.52
N PHE A 148 1.18 2.28 -15.66
CA PHE A 148 2.02 1.11 -15.83
C PHE A 148 3.05 1.33 -16.95
N PRO A 149 4.25 0.70 -16.87
CA PRO A 149 5.21 0.75 -17.97
C PRO A 149 4.57 0.30 -19.30
N GLU A 150 4.86 0.99 -20.41
CA GLU A 150 4.27 0.69 -21.73
C GLU A 150 4.41 -0.79 -22.12
N ILE A 151 5.59 -1.38 -21.85
CA ILE A 151 5.84 -2.81 -22.13
C ILE A 151 4.90 -3.73 -21.34
N VAL A 152 4.46 -3.32 -20.15
CA VAL A 152 3.50 -4.08 -19.33
C VAL A 152 2.12 -4.04 -19.98
N SER A 153 1.63 -2.85 -20.30
CA SER A 153 0.32 -2.65 -20.95
C SER A 153 0.26 -3.28 -22.36
N GLU A 154 1.39 -3.36 -23.08
CA GLU A 154 1.48 -4.06 -24.36
C GLU A 154 1.39 -5.59 -24.24
N ARG A 155 1.90 -6.16 -23.16
CA ARG A 155 2.20 -7.59 -23.06
C ARG A 155 1.26 -8.37 -22.15
N PHE A 156 0.51 -7.70 -21.29
CA PHE A 156 -0.36 -8.33 -20.29
C PHE A 156 -1.78 -7.78 -20.36
N ASP A 157 -2.77 -8.64 -20.19
CA ASP A 157 -4.07 -8.18 -19.72
C ASP A 157 -3.90 -7.74 -18.27
N LEU A 158 -4.20 -6.48 -17.97
CA LEU A 158 -4.20 -6.03 -16.57
C LEU A 158 -5.49 -6.49 -15.90
N ILE A 159 -5.38 -7.20 -14.80
CA ILE A 159 -6.52 -7.61 -14.00
C ILE A 159 -6.44 -6.94 -12.63
N GLY A 160 -7.43 -6.08 -12.34
CA GLY A 160 -7.69 -5.55 -11.02
C GLY A 160 -8.88 -6.26 -10.41
N TRP A 161 -8.84 -6.46 -9.12
CA TRP A 161 -9.97 -6.95 -8.34
C TRP A 161 -10.14 -6.11 -7.09
N ASP A 162 -11.36 -5.99 -6.62
CA ASP A 162 -11.59 -5.44 -5.30
C ASP A 162 -11.53 -6.61 -4.30
N PRO A 163 -10.64 -6.58 -3.30
CA PRO A 163 -10.60 -7.62 -2.27
C PRO A 163 -11.93 -7.76 -1.51
N ARG A 164 -12.12 -8.85 -0.78
CA ARG A 164 -13.26 -9.01 0.12
C ARG A 164 -13.35 -7.84 1.12
N GLY A 165 -14.53 -7.26 1.29
CA GLY A 165 -14.73 -6.06 2.11
C GLY A 165 -14.30 -4.75 1.46
N VAL A 166 -14.01 -4.75 0.14
CA VAL A 166 -13.55 -3.56 -0.60
C VAL A 166 -14.44 -3.31 -1.81
N GLY A 167 -14.86 -2.07 -1.99
CA GLY A 167 -15.46 -1.56 -3.21
C GLY A 167 -16.63 -2.39 -3.71
N ARG A 168 -16.49 -3.03 -4.89
CA ARG A 168 -17.56 -3.82 -5.52
C ARG A 168 -17.65 -5.26 -5.03
N SER A 169 -16.71 -5.70 -4.19
CA SER A 169 -16.63 -7.05 -3.62
C SER A 169 -17.11 -7.04 -2.17
N SER A 170 -18.41 -6.99 -1.93
CA SER A 170 -18.99 -6.98 -0.57
C SER A 170 -18.56 -5.74 0.22
N ASP A 171 -18.93 -4.56 -0.27
CA ASP A 171 -18.70 -3.30 0.43
C ASP A 171 -19.22 -3.38 1.88
N LEU A 172 -18.39 -3.00 2.84
CA LEU A 172 -18.75 -3.01 4.24
C LEU A 172 -19.80 -1.93 4.52
N ALA A 173 -20.83 -2.28 5.24
CA ALA A 173 -21.94 -1.37 5.54
C ALA A 173 -21.64 -0.44 6.72
N CYS A 174 -20.67 -0.79 7.57
CA CYS A 174 -20.31 -0.03 8.75
C CYS A 174 -19.50 1.23 8.37
N GLY A 175 -20.07 2.41 8.45
CA GLY A 175 -19.36 3.64 8.06
C GLY A 175 -19.92 4.92 8.67
N ASP A 176 -21.09 4.87 9.27
CA ASP A 176 -21.74 6.07 9.81
C ASP A 176 -20.94 6.74 10.95
N SER A 177 -20.25 5.93 11.78
CA SER A 177 -19.40 6.39 12.87
C SER A 177 -18.03 6.91 12.43
N VAL A 178 -17.60 6.61 11.20
CA VAL A 178 -16.23 6.89 10.72
C VAL A 178 -15.95 8.40 10.64
N THR A 179 -16.91 9.20 10.16
CA THR A 179 -16.72 10.67 10.10
C THR A 179 -16.40 11.26 11.47
N ALA A 180 -17.15 10.86 12.50
CA ALA A 180 -16.92 11.34 13.86
C ALA A 180 -15.60 10.82 14.44
N TRP A 181 -15.20 9.62 14.06
CA TRP A 181 -13.91 9.02 14.41
C TRP A 181 -12.74 9.80 13.81
N LEU A 182 -12.77 10.07 12.50
CA LEU A 182 -11.70 10.78 11.79
C LEU A 182 -11.52 12.24 12.24
N GLN A 183 -12.51 12.81 12.94
CA GLN A 183 -12.46 14.16 13.52
C GLN A 183 -12.11 14.16 15.01
N ALA A 184 -12.04 12.98 15.64
CA ALA A 184 -11.69 12.88 17.05
C ALA A 184 -10.23 13.33 17.26
N ASP A 185 -10.01 13.99 18.41
CA ASP A 185 -8.66 14.36 18.80
C ASP A 185 -7.81 13.09 19.07
N PRO A 186 -6.73 12.87 18.28
CA PRO A 186 -5.88 11.70 18.45
C PRO A 186 -4.83 11.85 19.56
N GLY A 187 -4.65 13.06 20.11
CA GLY A 187 -3.67 13.39 21.12
C GLY A 187 -4.28 13.81 22.47
N PRO A 188 -5.22 13.03 23.08
CA PRO A 188 -5.96 13.45 24.25
C PRO A 188 -5.04 13.78 25.42
N ASP A 189 -5.08 15.01 25.93
CA ASP A 189 -4.25 15.51 27.02
C ASP A 189 -4.96 15.43 28.38
N ASP A 190 -6.29 15.23 28.39
CA ASP A 190 -7.08 15.07 29.61
C ASP A 190 -7.89 13.75 29.64
N PRO A 191 -8.37 13.32 30.86
CA PRO A 191 -9.17 12.11 30.98
C PRO A 191 -10.55 12.19 30.30
N GLY A 192 -11.06 13.38 29.97
CA GLY A 192 -12.33 13.60 29.28
C GLY A 192 -12.18 13.28 27.78
N GLU A 193 -11.17 13.86 27.16
CA GLU A 193 -10.80 13.63 25.76
C GLU A 193 -10.45 12.17 25.51
N ARG A 194 -9.64 11.55 26.39
CA ARG A 194 -9.35 10.12 26.32
C ARG A 194 -10.59 9.23 26.36
N ARG A 195 -11.61 9.61 27.17
CA ARG A 195 -12.89 8.90 27.16
C ARG A 195 -13.67 9.13 25.88
N ALA A 196 -13.64 10.35 25.33
CA ALA A 196 -14.29 10.68 24.07
C ALA A 196 -13.66 9.88 22.92
N LEU A 197 -12.33 9.87 22.80
CA LEU A 197 -11.58 9.08 21.80
C LEU A 197 -11.91 7.58 21.90
N ASN A 198 -11.87 7.00 23.12
CA ASN A 198 -12.26 5.60 23.32
C ASN A 198 -13.74 5.33 22.97
N SER A 199 -14.62 6.30 23.20
CA SER A 199 -16.03 6.16 22.84
C SER A 199 -16.24 6.18 21.33
N ALA A 200 -15.54 7.05 20.61
CA ALA A 200 -15.58 7.10 19.15
C ALA A 200 -15.01 5.83 18.52
N ALA A 201 -13.85 5.34 19.02
CA ALA A 201 -13.26 4.07 18.58
C ALA A 201 -14.20 2.86 18.78
N ARG A 202 -14.86 2.80 19.95
CA ARG A 202 -15.87 1.75 20.21
C ARG A 202 -17.11 1.87 19.33
N ALA A 203 -17.51 3.07 18.95
CA ALA A 203 -18.67 3.27 18.08
C ALA A 203 -18.39 2.63 16.72
N VAL A 204 -17.21 2.85 16.13
CA VAL A 204 -16.80 2.19 14.87
C VAL A 204 -16.79 0.67 15.02
N ALA A 205 -16.14 0.13 16.05
CA ALA A 205 -16.04 -1.31 16.24
C ALA A 205 -17.41 -1.98 16.43
N ASN A 206 -18.31 -1.37 17.24
CA ASN A 206 -19.64 -1.90 17.50
C ASN A 206 -20.56 -1.81 16.27
N GLU A 207 -20.42 -0.76 15.46
CA GLU A 207 -21.16 -0.61 14.21
C GLU A 207 -20.75 -1.71 13.24
N CYS A 208 -19.44 -1.93 13.03
CA CYS A 208 -18.96 -2.98 12.17
C CYS A 208 -19.34 -4.39 12.67
N GLU A 209 -19.36 -4.62 13.99
CA GLU A 209 -19.89 -5.88 14.55
C GLU A 209 -21.39 -6.07 14.22
N THR A 210 -22.16 -5.00 14.25
CA THR A 210 -23.62 -5.06 14.03
C THR A 210 -23.98 -5.27 12.56
N GLU A 211 -23.31 -4.55 11.67
CA GLU A 211 -23.66 -4.52 10.24
C GLU A 211 -22.95 -5.62 9.43
N ASP A 212 -21.68 -5.93 9.79
CA ASP A 212 -20.81 -6.79 8.99
C ASP A 212 -20.19 -7.96 9.78
N GLY A 213 -20.62 -8.19 11.00
CA GLY A 213 -20.01 -9.16 11.94
C GLY A 213 -19.76 -10.56 11.37
N ASP A 214 -20.67 -11.02 10.50
CA ASP A 214 -20.53 -12.32 9.84
C ASP A 214 -19.37 -12.38 8.81
N THR A 215 -18.85 -11.24 8.38
CA THR A 215 -17.79 -11.13 7.36
C THR A 215 -16.42 -10.82 7.96
N LEU A 216 -16.37 -10.04 9.05
CA LEU A 216 -15.13 -9.49 9.60
C LEU A 216 -14.04 -10.53 9.89
N ALA A 217 -14.42 -11.73 10.34
CA ALA A 217 -13.48 -12.80 10.67
C ALA A 217 -12.76 -13.41 9.45
N PHE A 218 -13.25 -13.10 8.25
CA PHE A 218 -12.77 -13.68 7.00
C PHE A 218 -12.03 -12.69 6.11
N LEU A 219 -11.80 -11.47 6.60
CA LEU A 219 -10.95 -10.48 5.93
C LEU A 219 -9.45 -10.82 6.11
N GLY A 220 -8.59 -10.12 5.36
CA GLY A 220 -7.14 -10.17 5.53
C GLY A 220 -6.38 -11.00 4.48
N ALA A 221 -5.07 -10.79 4.45
CA ALA A 221 -4.18 -11.22 3.37
C ALA A 221 -4.12 -12.73 3.11
N ASP A 222 -4.31 -13.58 4.14
CA ASP A 222 -4.32 -15.03 3.96
C ASP A 222 -5.54 -15.54 3.18
N ASN A 223 -6.71 -14.93 3.39
CA ASN A 223 -7.92 -15.24 2.64
C ASN A 223 -7.91 -14.62 1.26
N GLU A 224 -7.42 -13.38 1.13
CA GLU A 224 -7.23 -12.70 -0.16
C GLU A 224 -6.26 -13.47 -1.07
N ALA A 225 -5.21 -14.09 -0.53
CA ALA A 225 -4.31 -14.95 -1.28
C ALA A 225 -5.02 -16.20 -1.84
N ARG A 226 -5.96 -16.78 -1.10
CA ARG A 226 -6.80 -17.91 -1.58
C ARG A 226 -7.81 -17.44 -2.63
N ASP A 227 -8.40 -16.26 -2.44
CA ASP A 227 -9.27 -15.66 -3.44
C ASP A 227 -8.52 -15.43 -4.76
N LEU A 228 -7.29 -14.92 -4.71
CA LEU A 228 -6.44 -14.73 -5.88
C LEU A 228 -6.14 -16.06 -6.58
N GLU A 229 -5.92 -17.13 -5.84
CA GLU A 229 -5.74 -18.48 -6.41
C GLU A 229 -7.02 -18.98 -7.08
N ALA A 230 -8.18 -18.79 -6.45
CA ALA A 230 -9.47 -19.12 -7.06
C ALA A 230 -9.72 -18.32 -8.34
N MET A 231 -9.44 -17.01 -8.32
CA MET A 231 -9.55 -16.16 -9.50
C MET A 231 -8.60 -16.59 -10.63
N ARG A 232 -7.36 -16.98 -10.31
CA ARG A 232 -6.43 -17.55 -11.30
C ARG A 232 -7.01 -18.78 -11.99
N ILE A 233 -7.59 -19.70 -11.21
CA ILE A 233 -8.24 -20.92 -11.74
C ILE A 233 -9.46 -20.54 -12.59
N ALA A 234 -10.31 -19.64 -12.12
CA ALA A 234 -11.51 -19.18 -12.82
C ALA A 234 -11.20 -18.51 -14.17
N VAL A 235 -10.09 -17.77 -14.25
CA VAL A 235 -9.61 -17.14 -15.49
C VAL A 235 -8.94 -18.15 -16.43
N GLY A 236 -8.54 -19.33 -15.93
CA GLY A 236 -7.91 -20.40 -16.71
C GLY A 236 -6.41 -20.19 -16.93
N GLU A 237 -5.72 -19.49 -16.07
CA GLU A 237 -4.27 -19.28 -16.13
C GLU A 237 -3.52 -20.35 -15.31
N ASP A 238 -2.47 -20.95 -15.87
CA ASP A 238 -1.65 -21.94 -15.16
C ASP A 238 -0.84 -21.33 -14.00
N ARG A 239 -0.41 -20.07 -14.16
CA ARG A 239 0.40 -19.32 -13.21
C ARG A 239 0.04 -17.85 -13.25
N ILE A 240 0.19 -17.15 -12.10
CA ILE A 240 -0.01 -15.71 -12.05
C ILE A 240 1.25 -14.93 -12.46
N ASN A 241 1.04 -13.74 -13.03
CA ASN A 241 1.96 -12.61 -12.89
C ASN A 241 1.31 -11.64 -11.92
N TYR A 242 2.09 -11.11 -10.99
CA TYR A 242 1.59 -10.27 -9.90
C TYR A 242 2.44 -9.02 -9.74
N LEU A 243 1.79 -7.89 -9.49
CA LEU A 243 2.39 -6.63 -9.11
C LEU A 243 1.56 -6.04 -7.95
N GLY A 244 2.12 -6.09 -6.76
CA GLY A 244 1.51 -5.52 -5.55
C GLY A 244 2.32 -4.35 -5.03
N TYR A 245 1.61 -3.30 -4.64
CA TYR A 245 2.16 -2.14 -3.99
C TYR A 245 1.72 -2.08 -2.53
N SER A 246 2.61 -1.62 -1.62
CA SER A 246 2.26 -1.39 -0.21
C SER A 246 1.63 -2.64 0.43
N TYR A 247 0.45 -2.57 1.05
CA TYR A 247 -0.27 -3.75 1.56
C TYR A 247 -0.50 -4.85 0.50
N GLY A 248 -0.60 -4.51 -0.79
CA GLY A 248 -0.65 -5.50 -1.87
C GLY A 248 0.58 -6.42 -1.90
N THR A 249 1.72 -5.99 -1.36
CA THR A 249 2.90 -6.85 -1.21
C THR A 249 2.69 -7.93 -0.15
N LEU A 250 1.93 -7.63 0.90
CA LEU A 250 1.55 -8.63 1.92
C LEU A 250 0.64 -9.71 1.32
N ILE A 251 -0.35 -9.33 0.50
CA ILE A 251 -1.19 -10.29 -0.25
C ILE A 251 -0.30 -11.16 -1.15
N GLY A 252 0.61 -10.55 -1.92
CA GLY A 252 1.56 -11.27 -2.79
C GLY A 252 2.48 -12.22 -2.01
N ALA A 253 3.03 -11.78 -0.87
CA ALA A 253 3.86 -12.59 -0.01
C ALA A 253 3.08 -13.79 0.57
N ARG A 254 1.82 -13.56 1.02
CA ARG A 254 0.95 -14.65 1.52
C ARG A 254 0.54 -15.62 0.41
N TYR A 255 0.36 -15.12 -0.83
CA TYR A 255 0.17 -15.98 -2.00
C TYR A 255 1.42 -16.82 -2.27
N ALA A 256 2.62 -16.22 -2.25
CA ALA A 256 3.87 -16.93 -2.45
C ALA A 256 4.12 -18.00 -1.38
N ALA A 257 3.71 -17.76 -0.13
CA ALA A 257 3.78 -18.74 0.95
C ALA A 257 2.87 -19.96 0.70
N GLN A 258 1.66 -19.74 0.17
CA GLN A 258 0.65 -20.78 -0.01
C GLN A 258 0.76 -21.50 -1.37
N PHE A 259 1.13 -20.76 -2.44
CA PHE A 259 1.11 -21.24 -3.84
C PHE A 259 2.39 -20.93 -4.61
N PRO A 260 3.61 -21.23 -4.08
CA PRO A 260 4.89 -20.80 -4.67
C PRO A 260 5.09 -21.29 -6.11
N THR A 261 4.56 -22.47 -6.47
CA THR A 261 4.69 -23.06 -7.80
C THR A 261 3.71 -22.52 -8.84
N HIS A 262 2.69 -21.76 -8.39
CA HIS A 262 1.70 -21.13 -9.28
C HIS A 262 2.08 -19.69 -9.68
N ILE A 263 3.30 -19.27 -9.37
CA ILE A 263 3.85 -17.97 -9.76
C ILE A 263 4.64 -18.13 -11.06
N ARG A 264 4.45 -17.21 -12.04
CA ARG A 264 5.36 -17.03 -13.17
C ARG A 264 6.32 -15.87 -12.91
N ALA A 265 5.81 -14.70 -12.51
CA ALA A 265 6.57 -13.52 -12.13
C ALA A 265 5.81 -12.78 -11.00
N MET A 266 6.54 -12.26 -10.03
CA MET A 266 5.95 -11.53 -8.90
C MET A 266 6.83 -10.35 -8.54
N VAL A 267 6.21 -9.17 -8.44
CA VAL A 267 6.84 -7.93 -7.98
C VAL A 267 6.13 -7.49 -6.70
N LEU A 268 6.92 -7.20 -5.67
CA LEU A 268 6.49 -6.67 -4.39
C LEU A 268 7.20 -5.32 -4.20
N ASP A 269 6.47 -4.21 -4.27
CA ASP A 269 7.00 -2.84 -4.31
C ASP A 269 6.44 -2.00 -3.15
N GLY A 270 7.33 -1.38 -2.35
CA GLY A 270 6.93 -0.72 -1.09
C GLY A 270 6.45 -1.76 -0.07
N VAL A 271 7.35 -2.61 0.36
CA VAL A 271 7.04 -3.91 0.98
C VAL A 271 6.65 -3.79 2.44
N VAL A 272 5.55 -4.45 2.80
CA VAL A 272 5.15 -4.73 4.19
C VAL A 272 5.75 -6.06 4.65
N ASP A 273 6.50 -6.06 5.75
CA ASP A 273 7.09 -7.27 6.34
C ASP A 273 6.02 -8.17 6.98
N PRO A 274 5.77 -9.38 6.44
CA PRO A 274 4.71 -10.26 6.94
C PRO A 274 4.94 -10.78 8.35
N THR A 275 6.14 -10.61 8.92
CA THR A 275 6.49 -11.11 10.25
C THR A 275 6.25 -10.11 11.37
N ARG A 276 5.94 -8.85 11.03
CA ARG A 276 5.67 -7.80 12.00
C ARG A 276 4.23 -7.83 12.48
N ASP A 277 4.04 -7.66 13.79
CA ASP A 277 2.75 -7.35 14.38
C ASP A 277 2.43 -5.84 14.25
N HIS A 278 1.25 -5.45 14.67
CA HIS A 278 0.80 -4.06 14.63
C HIS A 278 1.79 -3.10 15.30
N GLU A 279 2.26 -3.45 16.50
CA GLU A 279 3.17 -2.58 17.27
C GLU A 279 4.51 -2.38 16.55
N ALA A 280 5.12 -3.45 16.03
CA ALA A 280 6.40 -3.37 15.33
C ALA A 280 6.28 -2.61 14.01
N SER A 281 5.17 -2.81 13.27
CA SER A 281 4.89 -2.12 12.01
C SER A 281 4.71 -0.63 12.23
N TYR A 282 3.82 -0.24 13.16
CA TYR A 282 3.50 1.17 13.41
C TYR A 282 4.63 1.97 14.07
N LEU A 283 5.46 1.32 14.89
CA LEU A 283 6.68 1.97 15.39
C LEU A 283 7.67 2.30 14.26
N ALA A 284 7.81 1.40 13.28
CA ALA A 284 8.71 1.63 12.15
C ALA A 284 8.14 2.69 11.20
N GLN A 285 6.85 2.63 10.90
CA GLN A 285 6.15 3.58 10.03
C GLN A 285 6.13 4.99 10.65
N ALA A 286 5.81 5.12 11.94
CA ALA A 286 5.85 6.40 12.65
C ALA A 286 7.25 7.04 12.62
N ALA A 287 8.30 6.23 12.85
CA ALA A 287 9.68 6.72 12.71
C ALA A 287 10.00 7.15 11.26
N GLY A 288 9.45 6.45 10.27
CA GLY A 288 9.54 6.82 8.85
C GLY A 288 8.87 8.16 8.57
N TYR A 289 7.63 8.34 8.98
CA TYR A 289 6.89 9.60 8.81
C TYR A 289 7.58 10.78 9.49
N GLU A 290 8.09 10.59 10.72
CA GLU A 290 8.86 11.62 11.44
C GLU A 290 10.11 12.02 10.65
N GLN A 291 10.84 11.06 10.09
CA GLN A 291 11.98 11.29 9.20
C GLN A 291 11.56 11.98 7.89
N GLY A 292 10.40 11.62 7.34
CA GLY A 292 9.84 12.24 6.14
C GLY A 292 9.58 13.73 6.35
N LEU A 293 8.98 14.10 7.49
CA LEU A 293 8.81 15.51 7.87
C LEU A 293 10.14 16.25 7.99
N ASP A 294 11.17 15.63 8.60
CA ASP A 294 12.52 16.20 8.65
C ASP A 294 13.08 16.46 7.25
N SER A 295 12.87 15.54 6.32
CA SER A 295 13.32 15.67 4.92
C SER A 295 12.57 16.77 4.19
N ILE A 296 11.24 16.88 4.35
CA ILE A 296 10.42 17.96 3.80
C ILE A 296 10.90 19.32 4.32
N PHE A 297 11.14 19.45 5.61
CA PHE A 297 11.59 20.69 6.23
C PHE A 297 13.02 21.06 5.80
N ALA A 298 13.92 20.09 5.72
CA ALA A 298 15.27 20.32 5.22
C ALA A 298 15.27 20.80 3.77
N ALA A 299 14.49 20.18 2.90
CA ALA A 299 14.35 20.60 1.51
C ALA A 299 13.79 22.02 1.39
N CYS A 300 12.84 22.41 2.26
CA CYS A 300 12.32 23.78 2.31
C CYS A 300 13.38 24.81 2.71
N VAL A 301 14.18 24.51 3.74
CA VAL A 301 15.25 25.42 4.19
C VAL A 301 16.29 25.70 3.08
N ASP A 302 16.53 24.70 2.23
CA ASP A 302 17.48 24.81 1.12
C ASP A 302 16.88 25.49 -0.13
N ASP A 303 15.54 25.65 -0.19
CA ASP A 303 14.84 26.29 -1.32
C ASP A 303 14.55 27.76 -1.06
N PRO A 304 15.14 28.69 -1.86
CA PRO A 304 14.84 30.14 -1.75
C PRO A 304 13.35 30.48 -1.97
N GLN A 305 12.54 29.58 -2.50
CA GLN A 305 11.10 29.76 -2.74
C GLN A 305 10.24 29.12 -1.65
N CYS A 306 10.84 28.57 -0.60
CA CYS A 306 10.10 28.03 0.52
C CYS A 306 9.12 29.07 1.09
N PRO A 307 7.83 28.76 1.26
CA PRO A 307 6.81 29.71 1.67
C PRO A 307 6.89 30.12 3.15
N VAL A 308 7.72 29.45 3.95
CA VAL A 308 7.94 29.71 5.37
C VAL A 308 9.43 29.83 5.70
N ASP A 309 9.80 30.74 6.60
CA ASP A 309 11.21 30.97 6.97
C ASP A 309 11.80 29.82 7.81
N ASP A 310 10.96 29.20 8.66
CA ASP A 310 11.30 28.07 9.54
C ASP A 310 10.15 27.06 9.49
N PRO A 311 10.26 25.99 8.66
CA PRO A 311 9.17 25.03 8.49
C PRO A 311 8.87 24.20 9.74
N GLN A 312 9.87 23.94 10.58
CA GLN A 312 9.65 23.27 11.88
C GLN A 312 8.80 24.16 12.80
N ALA A 313 9.20 25.43 12.96
CA ALA A 313 8.45 26.36 13.80
C ALA A 313 7.05 26.66 13.22
N ALA A 314 6.89 26.63 11.88
CA ALA A 314 5.60 26.74 11.23
C ALA A 314 4.70 25.58 11.60
N PHE A 315 5.18 24.33 11.47
CA PHE A 315 4.45 23.13 11.89
C PHE A 315 4.05 23.21 13.37
N ASP A 316 5.00 23.47 14.27
CA ASP A 316 4.74 23.55 15.72
C ASP A 316 3.66 24.59 16.06
N SER A 317 3.70 25.74 15.37
CA SER A 317 2.71 26.82 15.56
C SER A 317 1.32 26.45 15.06
N VAL A 318 1.24 25.76 13.90
CA VAL A 318 -0.04 25.27 13.36
C VAL A 318 -0.58 24.17 14.26
N ALA A 319 0.25 23.22 14.71
CA ALA A 319 -0.16 22.15 15.61
C ALA A 319 -0.74 22.71 16.91
N ALA A 320 -0.08 23.68 17.53
CA ALA A 320 -0.60 24.35 18.74
C ALA A 320 -1.91 25.11 18.48
N ALA A 321 -2.04 25.77 17.31
CA ALA A 321 -3.25 26.51 16.97
C ALA A 321 -4.48 25.61 16.77
N VAL A 322 -4.29 24.46 16.10
CA VAL A 322 -5.39 23.51 15.82
C VAL A 322 -5.79 22.69 17.05
N GLU A 323 -4.91 22.60 18.05
CA GLU A 323 -5.22 22.02 19.36
C GLU A 323 -6.23 22.89 20.14
N ASP A 324 -6.01 24.22 20.12
CA ASP A 324 -6.89 25.17 20.79
C ASP A 324 -8.23 25.35 20.06
N GLU A 325 -8.20 25.50 18.73
CA GLU A 325 -9.38 25.75 17.90
C GLU A 325 -9.16 25.28 16.46
N ARG A 326 -10.12 24.56 15.88
CA ARG A 326 -10.07 24.16 14.47
C ARG A 326 -10.00 25.37 13.55
N LEU A 327 -9.02 25.40 12.64
CA LEU A 327 -8.94 26.44 11.64
C LEU A 327 -10.00 26.26 10.54
N PRO A 328 -10.52 27.36 9.96
CA PRO A 328 -11.40 27.28 8.80
C PRO A 328 -10.75 26.54 7.63
N GLY A 329 -11.51 25.68 6.96
CA GLY A 329 -11.04 24.96 5.77
C GLY A 329 -11.78 23.65 5.56
N GLY A 330 -12.05 23.30 4.30
CA GLY A 330 -12.80 22.09 3.97
C GLY A 330 -14.19 22.03 4.61
N GLU A 331 -14.79 20.84 4.65
CA GLU A 331 -16.13 20.63 5.23
C GLU A 331 -16.12 20.70 6.76
N HIS A 332 -15.02 20.24 7.38
CA HIS A 332 -14.94 20.05 8.84
C HIS A 332 -13.89 20.93 9.53
N GLY A 333 -13.17 21.75 8.76
CA GLY A 333 -12.02 22.54 9.23
C GLY A 333 -10.75 21.68 9.43
N LEU A 334 -9.64 22.34 9.72
CA LEU A 334 -8.38 21.71 10.07
C LEU A 334 -8.26 21.59 11.58
N GLY A 335 -8.19 20.38 12.09
CA GLY A 335 -7.90 20.04 13.48
C GLY A 335 -6.64 19.17 13.58
N PRO A 336 -6.28 18.65 14.78
CA PRO A 336 -5.10 17.83 14.99
C PRO A 336 -5.07 16.58 14.10
N ALA A 337 -6.20 15.90 13.96
CA ALA A 337 -6.33 14.69 13.15
C ALA A 337 -6.11 14.96 11.65
N GLU A 338 -6.68 16.04 11.10
CA GLU A 338 -6.48 16.42 9.71
C GLU A 338 -5.04 16.89 9.46
N LEU A 339 -4.42 17.64 10.37
CA LEU A 339 -3.01 18.01 10.25
C LEU A 339 -2.10 16.78 10.19
N GLY A 340 -2.37 15.78 11.02
CA GLY A 340 -1.63 14.52 11.00
C GLY A 340 -1.77 13.78 9.68
N ARG A 341 -3.01 13.58 9.16
CA ARG A 341 -3.24 12.91 7.89
C ARG A 341 -2.66 13.68 6.69
N ALA A 342 -2.73 15.02 6.69
CA ALA A 342 -2.04 15.84 5.70
C ALA A 342 -0.52 15.62 5.74
N SER A 343 0.04 15.45 6.94
CA SER A 343 1.47 15.13 7.12
C SER A 343 1.81 13.74 6.60
N PHE A 344 0.97 12.73 6.82
CA PHE A 344 1.14 11.40 6.20
C PHE A 344 1.12 11.50 4.68
N TYR A 345 0.10 12.17 4.11
CA TYR A 345 -0.02 12.33 2.67
C TYR A 345 1.21 13.01 2.05
N ALA A 346 1.77 14.01 2.73
CA ALA A 346 2.99 14.68 2.28
C ALA A 346 4.21 13.75 2.19
N THR A 347 4.27 12.69 2.99
CA THR A 347 5.41 11.75 2.99
C THR A 347 5.30 10.65 1.92
N TYR A 348 4.18 10.58 1.18
CA TYR A 348 4.00 9.60 0.10
C TYR A 348 4.84 9.92 -1.14
N GLY A 349 5.22 11.21 -1.36
CA GLY A 349 6.06 11.57 -2.47
C GLY A 349 6.45 13.06 -2.48
N GLN A 350 7.59 13.34 -3.13
CA GLN A 350 8.13 14.70 -3.21
C GLN A 350 7.22 15.69 -3.95
N ASP A 351 6.32 15.21 -4.80
CA ASP A 351 5.34 16.03 -5.51
C ASP A 351 4.30 16.67 -4.58
N GLN A 352 4.10 16.11 -3.37
CA GLN A 352 3.20 16.63 -2.34
C GLN A 352 3.84 17.75 -1.49
N TRP A 353 5.18 17.80 -1.42
CA TRP A 353 5.91 18.72 -0.53
C TRP A 353 5.58 20.19 -0.73
N PRO A 354 5.56 20.74 -1.98
CA PRO A 354 5.23 22.15 -2.17
C PRO A 354 3.83 22.53 -1.69
N GLY A 355 2.85 21.64 -1.91
CA GLY A 355 1.46 21.84 -1.46
C GLY A 355 1.33 21.82 0.06
N TYR A 356 2.03 20.90 0.72
CA TYR A 356 2.06 20.80 2.17
C TYR A 356 2.69 22.03 2.83
N LEU A 357 3.86 22.47 2.34
CA LEU A 357 4.55 23.63 2.87
C LEU A 357 3.76 24.93 2.65
N GLN A 358 3.11 25.08 1.49
CA GLN A 358 2.21 26.20 1.26
C GLN A 358 1.00 26.14 2.20
N GLY A 359 0.46 24.94 2.44
CA GLY A 359 -0.62 24.73 3.40
C GLY A 359 -0.26 25.13 4.84
N LEU A 360 1.00 24.88 5.28
CA LEU A 360 1.48 25.37 6.57
C LEU A 360 1.53 26.92 6.60
N ALA A 361 2.00 27.55 5.53
CA ALA A 361 2.02 29.03 5.45
C ALA A 361 0.60 29.63 5.50
N ASP A 362 -0.35 29.03 4.78
CA ASP A 362 -1.74 29.46 4.76
C ASP A 362 -2.41 29.25 6.14
N ALA A 363 -2.14 28.12 6.80
CA ALA A 363 -2.65 27.82 8.15
C ALA A 363 -2.11 28.80 9.21
N LEU A 364 -0.86 29.26 9.12
CA LEU A 364 -0.32 30.34 9.94
C LEU A 364 -1.07 31.66 9.75
N ALA A 365 -1.65 31.88 8.57
CA ALA A 365 -2.50 33.03 8.28
C ALA A 365 -3.97 32.81 8.67
N GLY A 366 -4.32 31.65 9.22
CA GLY A 366 -5.66 31.27 9.67
C GLY A 366 -6.53 30.57 8.63
N ASP A 367 -5.94 30.08 7.52
CA ASP A 367 -6.62 29.32 6.48
C ASP A 367 -6.10 27.87 6.43
N GLY A 368 -6.89 26.93 6.94
CA GLY A 368 -6.55 25.50 6.97
C GLY A 368 -6.96 24.72 5.72
N ALA A 369 -7.50 25.37 4.67
CA ALA A 369 -8.17 24.67 3.56
C ALA A 369 -7.23 23.74 2.78
N ALA A 370 -5.99 24.14 2.53
CA ALA A 370 -5.03 23.33 1.75
C ALA A 370 -4.66 22.03 2.50
N LEU A 371 -4.35 22.11 3.80
CA LEU A 371 -4.04 20.94 4.62
C LEU A 371 -5.28 20.05 4.85
N ALA A 372 -6.45 20.63 5.06
CA ALA A 372 -7.70 19.86 5.16
C ALA A 372 -8.01 19.11 3.85
N GLN A 373 -7.67 19.67 2.67
CA GLN A 373 -7.80 18.98 1.40
C GLN A 373 -6.80 17.82 1.28
N GLN A 374 -5.55 17.99 1.70
CA GLN A 374 -4.57 16.89 1.69
C GLN A 374 -4.97 15.75 2.63
N ALA A 375 -5.55 16.06 3.79
CA ALA A 375 -6.13 15.04 4.66
C ALA A 375 -7.28 14.28 3.98
N ALA A 376 -8.16 14.99 3.26
CA ALA A 376 -9.24 14.37 2.49
C ALA A 376 -8.72 13.52 1.32
N ASP A 377 -7.63 13.93 0.65
CA ASP A 377 -6.99 13.15 -0.41
C ASP A 377 -6.35 11.86 0.14
N TYR A 378 -5.77 11.91 1.35
CA TYR A 378 -5.34 10.72 2.09
C TYR A 378 -6.51 9.77 2.37
N ASP A 379 -7.61 10.28 2.93
CA ASP A 379 -8.81 9.50 3.26
C ASP A 379 -9.45 8.85 2.00
N LEU A 380 -9.38 9.52 0.84
CA LEU A 380 -9.84 8.98 -0.44
C LEU A 380 -8.94 7.85 -0.97
N SER A 381 -7.64 7.95 -0.75
CA SER A 381 -6.68 6.92 -1.15
C SER A 381 -6.75 5.67 -0.26
N THR A 382 -7.23 5.86 0.99
CA THR A 382 -7.30 4.81 2.02
C THR A 382 -8.70 4.82 2.66
N PRO A 383 -9.71 4.20 2.02
CA PRO A 383 -11.07 4.13 2.57
C PRO A 383 -11.08 3.51 3.96
N TYR A 384 -11.33 4.33 5.00
CA TYR A 384 -11.06 3.99 6.39
C TYR A 384 -11.78 2.74 6.88
N THR A 385 -13.05 2.52 6.48
CA THR A 385 -13.83 1.35 6.91
C THR A 385 -13.14 0.05 6.53
N SER A 386 -12.81 -0.13 5.25
CA SER A 386 -12.12 -1.32 4.74
C SER A 386 -10.70 -1.41 5.29
N TYR A 387 -10.00 -0.28 5.39
CA TYR A 387 -8.66 -0.19 5.97
C TYR A 387 -8.63 -0.74 7.39
N ALA A 388 -9.46 -0.20 8.28
CA ALA A 388 -9.53 -0.62 9.67
C ALA A 388 -10.00 -2.08 9.81
N ALA A 389 -11.03 -2.48 9.07
CA ALA A 389 -11.58 -3.84 9.17
C ALA A 389 -10.55 -4.91 8.76
N ILE A 390 -9.81 -4.66 7.67
CA ILE A 390 -8.78 -5.60 7.20
C ILE A 390 -7.59 -5.63 8.16
N TRP A 391 -7.06 -4.48 8.58
CA TRP A 391 -5.94 -4.45 9.52
C TRP A 391 -6.26 -5.08 10.87
N CYS A 392 -7.45 -4.81 11.45
CA CYS A 392 -7.86 -5.38 12.72
C CYS A 392 -8.06 -6.91 12.64
N ALA A 393 -8.42 -7.45 11.48
CA ALA A 393 -8.54 -8.88 11.26
C ALA A 393 -7.18 -9.56 10.95
N ASP A 394 -6.21 -8.79 10.46
CA ASP A 394 -4.96 -9.32 9.90
C ASP A 394 -3.81 -9.33 10.91
N MET A 395 -3.67 -8.28 11.72
CA MET A 395 -2.50 -8.12 12.59
C MET A 395 -2.82 -8.27 14.08
N PRO A 396 -2.02 -9.06 14.84
CA PRO A 396 -2.06 -9.01 16.29
C PRO A 396 -1.81 -7.59 16.80
N HIS A 397 -2.71 -7.08 17.65
CA HIS A 397 -2.73 -5.70 18.13
C HIS A 397 -3.04 -5.62 19.63
N PRO A 398 -2.74 -4.49 20.32
CA PRO A 398 -3.14 -4.29 21.70
C PRO A 398 -4.66 -4.36 21.89
N VAL A 399 -5.12 -5.01 22.97
CA VAL A 399 -6.54 -5.19 23.28
C VAL A 399 -6.96 -4.30 24.44
N GLY A 400 -8.00 -3.49 24.21
CA GLY A 400 -8.53 -2.56 25.20
C GLY A 400 -7.75 -1.26 25.31
N GLY A 401 -8.43 -0.21 25.76
CA GLY A 401 -7.90 1.16 25.73
C GLY A 401 -6.62 1.38 26.55
N ARG A 402 -6.40 0.64 27.64
CA ARG A 402 -5.20 0.79 28.47
C ARG A 402 -3.94 0.29 27.77
N ASP A 403 -4.01 -0.89 27.14
CA ASP A 403 -2.86 -1.47 26.46
C ASP A 403 -2.56 -0.68 25.19
N TRP A 404 -3.60 -0.13 24.55
CA TRP A 404 -3.48 0.79 23.44
C TRP A 404 -2.80 2.11 23.86
N ASP A 405 -3.18 2.71 25.01
CA ASP A 405 -2.52 3.92 25.54
C ASP A 405 -1.01 3.68 25.76
N ALA A 406 -0.64 2.52 26.31
CA ALA A 406 0.77 2.17 26.49
C ALA A 406 1.52 1.99 25.15
N PHE A 407 0.84 1.56 24.10
CA PHE A 407 1.37 1.54 22.74
C PHE A 407 1.55 2.97 22.19
N VAL A 408 0.55 3.84 22.31
CA VAL A 408 0.65 5.26 21.92
C VAL A 408 1.85 5.94 22.56
N ASP A 409 2.07 5.74 23.87
CA ASP A 409 3.23 6.32 24.58
C ASP A 409 4.56 5.93 23.92
N ARG A 410 4.69 4.69 23.41
CA ARG A 410 5.90 4.23 22.72
C ARG A 410 6.04 4.85 21.32
N VAL A 411 4.96 4.99 20.58
CA VAL A 411 4.97 5.60 19.25
C VAL A 411 5.29 7.09 19.33
N VAL A 412 4.66 7.83 20.25
CA VAL A 412 4.95 9.26 20.49
C VAL A 412 6.42 9.49 20.89
N ALA A 413 7.03 8.53 21.60
CA ALA A 413 8.44 8.63 21.97
C ALA A 413 9.41 8.58 20.78
N VAL A 414 9.04 7.95 19.65
CA VAL A 414 9.84 7.87 18.41
C VAL A 414 9.40 8.87 17.36
N ALA A 415 8.14 9.33 17.40
CA ALA A 415 7.56 10.27 16.46
C ALA A 415 6.77 11.36 17.22
N PRO A 416 7.43 12.35 17.81
CA PRO A 416 6.79 13.32 18.70
C PRO A 416 5.79 14.25 17.97
N ARG A 417 5.92 14.48 16.65
CA ARG A 417 5.04 15.37 15.88
C ARG A 417 3.74 14.69 15.45
N ILE A 418 3.84 13.43 15.02
CA ILE A 418 2.71 12.74 14.39
C ILE A 418 2.34 11.41 15.05
N GLY A 419 3.13 10.96 16.02
CA GLY A 419 2.95 9.63 16.61
C GLY A 419 1.63 9.42 17.32
N ALA A 420 0.99 10.46 17.85
CA ALA A 420 -0.33 10.35 18.44
C ALA A 420 -1.41 10.04 17.38
N VAL A 421 -1.34 10.70 16.22
CA VAL A 421 -2.24 10.45 15.08
C VAL A 421 -2.02 9.04 14.53
N GLU A 422 -0.76 8.69 14.25
CA GLU A 422 -0.36 7.39 13.72
C GLU A 422 -0.81 6.24 14.63
N ALA A 423 -0.43 6.28 15.91
CA ALA A 423 -0.76 5.22 16.85
C ALA A 423 -2.26 5.07 17.09
N ASN A 424 -3.03 6.16 16.97
CA ASN A 424 -4.48 6.13 17.18
C ASN A 424 -5.28 5.90 15.89
N GLU A 425 -4.65 5.88 14.71
CA GLU A 425 -5.36 5.63 13.44
C GLU A 425 -6.19 4.34 13.51
N LEU A 426 -5.64 3.26 14.06
CA LEU A 426 -6.33 1.97 14.22
C LEU A 426 -6.80 1.67 15.66
N ARG A 427 -7.01 2.68 16.50
CA ARG A 427 -7.53 2.47 17.86
C ARG A 427 -8.85 1.70 17.92
N PRO A 428 -9.78 1.72 16.94
CA PRO A 428 -10.92 0.81 16.92
C PRO A 428 -10.56 -0.66 17.04
N CYS A 429 -9.36 -1.10 16.59
CA CYS A 429 -8.88 -2.48 16.78
C CYS A 429 -8.79 -2.89 18.25
N ALA A 430 -8.54 -1.96 19.17
CA ALA A 430 -8.55 -2.25 20.62
C ALA A 430 -9.89 -2.82 21.12
N PHE A 431 -10.97 -2.63 20.35
CA PHE A 431 -12.34 -3.02 20.67
C PHE A 431 -12.97 -3.91 19.60
N TRP A 432 -12.16 -4.39 18.64
CA TRP A 432 -12.64 -5.15 17.47
C TRP A 432 -13.24 -6.48 17.89
N PRO A 433 -14.34 -6.93 17.27
CA PRO A 433 -15.07 -8.12 17.72
C PRO A 433 -14.38 -9.44 17.36
N VAL A 434 -13.48 -9.42 16.39
CA VAL A 434 -12.78 -10.64 15.91
C VAL A 434 -11.31 -10.59 16.28
N GLN A 435 -10.69 -11.77 16.39
CA GLN A 435 -9.27 -11.90 16.64
C GLN A 435 -8.49 -11.96 15.32
N PRO A 436 -7.29 -11.39 15.24
CA PRO A 436 -6.43 -11.51 14.08
C PRO A 436 -6.14 -12.96 13.71
N ASN A 437 -6.14 -13.28 12.43
CA ASN A 437 -6.05 -14.64 11.92
C ASN A 437 -4.92 -14.88 10.90
N ARG A 438 -4.16 -13.86 10.50
CA ARG A 438 -3.05 -14.01 9.55
C ARG A 438 -1.88 -14.78 10.17
N SER A 439 -1.22 -15.64 9.39
CA SER A 439 0.06 -16.23 9.80
C SER A 439 1.16 -15.16 9.83
N MET A 440 1.90 -15.14 10.92
CA MET A 440 3.08 -14.28 11.14
C MET A 440 4.39 -15.00 10.79
N ASP A 441 4.33 -16.19 10.20
CA ASP A 441 5.52 -16.95 9.83
C ASP A 441 6.28 -16.25 8.67
N PRO A 442 7.62 -16.30 8.68
CA PRO A 442 8.43 -15.80 7.57
C PRO A 442 8.06 -16.48 6.25
N VAL A 443 7.97 -15.70 5.18
CA VAL A 443 7.64 -16.21 3.85
C VAL A 443 8.90 -16.66 3.12
N VAL A 444 9.09 -17.97 3.01
CA VAL A 444 10.24 -18.58 2.31
C VAL A 444 9.94 -18.83 0.84
N ALA A 445 8.71 -19.18 0.48
CA ALA A 445 8.22 -19.45 -0.89
C ALA A 445 9.07 -20.50 -1.64
N THR A 446 9.40 -21.61 -0.97
CA THR A 446 10.28 -22.66 -1.54
C THR A 446 9.75 -23.21 -2.87
N GLY A 447 10.58 -23.15 -3.91
CA GLY A 447 10.25 -23.61 -5.26
C GLY A 447 9.59 -22.56 -6.15
N SER A 448 9.44 -21.30 -5.68
CA SER A 448 9.03 -20.19 -6.54
C SER A 448 10.09 -19.82 -7.58
N PRO A 449 9.71 -19.22 -8.71
CA PRO A 449 10.66 -18.50 -9.56
C PRO A 449 11.28 -17.33 -8.78
N PRO A 450 12.25 -16.60 -9.36
CA PRO A 450 12.72 -15.35 -8.77
C PRO A 450 11.54 -14.42 -8.45
N ILE A 451 11.51 -13.85 -7.25
CA ILE A 451 10.56 -12.82 -6.83
C ILE A 451 11.29 -11.49 -6.73
N LEU A 452 10.84 -10.48 -7.45
CA LEU A 452 11.42 -9.14 -7.40
C LEU A 452 10.80 -8.35 -6.26
N VAL A 453 11.64 -7.95 -5.32
CA VAL A 453 11.32 -7.10 -4.18
C VAL A 453 11.88 -5.71 -4.47
N VAL A 454 11.06 -4.67 -4.41
CA VAL A 454 11.48 -3.30 -4.70
C VAL A 454 11.31 -2.45 -3.44
N GLY A 455 12.33 -1.64 -3.14
CA GLY A 455 12.29 -0.72 -2.01
C GLY A 455 13.01 0.58 -2.32
N ASN A 456 12.36 1.70 -2.01
CA ASN A 456 12.92 3.02 -2.15
C ASN A 456 13.71 3.40 -0.88
N THR A 457 14.83 4.09 -1.06
CA THR A 457 15.70 4.46 0.08
C THR A 457 15.08 5.49 0.99
N GLY A 458 14.17 6.30 0.49
CA GLY A 458 13.38 7.30 1.21
C GLY A 458 11.88 6.96 1.21
N ASP A 459 11.52 5.68 1.26
CA ASP A 459 10.14 5.28 1.52
C ASP A 459 9.87 5.45 3.03
N TYR A 460 9.06 6.45 3.36
CA TYR A 460 8.72 6.79 4.74
C TYR A 460 7.48 6.03 5.24
N VAL A 461 6.74 5.38 4.35
CA VAL A 461 5.52 4.62 4.65
C VAL A 461 5.84 3.15 4.92
N THR A 462 6.63 2.53 4.02
CA THR A 462 7.16 1.17 4.17
C THR A 462 8.69 1.21 4.07
N PRO A 463 9.39 1.45 5.19
CA PRO A 463 10.82 1.64 5.18
C PRO A 463 11.59 0.50 4.50
N ILE A 464 12.60 0.84 3.72
CA ILE A 464 13.37 -0.11 2.87
C ILE A 464 13.90 -1.34 3.63
N ASP A 465 14.07 -1.26 4.95
CA ASP A 465 14.51 -2.40 5.77
C ASP A 465 13.49 -3.56 5.76
N GLU A 466 12.20 -3.27 5.54
CA GLU A 466 11.18 -4.30 5.33
C GLU A 466 11.39 -5.04 4.02
N ALA A 467 11.65 -4.29 2.93
CA ALA A 467 11.97 -4.88 1.64
C ALA A 467 13.24 -5.76 1.69
N ARG A 468 14.26 -5.32 2.43
CA ARG A 468 15.48 -6.11 2.67
C ARG A 468 15.18 -7.40 3.41
N THR A 469 14.40 -7.31 4.51
CA THR A 469 14.02 -8.49 5.30
C THR A 469 13.27 -9.51 4.46
N VAL A 470 12.29 -9.07 3.67
CA VAL A 470 11.49 -9.97 2.81
C VAL A 470 12.36 -10.57 1.71
N ALA A 471 13.21 -9.79 1.04
CA ALA A 471 14.10 -10.30 0.00
C ALA A 471 15.10 -11.35 0.53
N ASP A 472 15.64 -11.13 1.74
CA ASP A 472 16.58 -12.06 2.37
C ASP A 472 15.89 -13.34 2.89
N THR A 473 14.59 -13.28 3.19
CA THR A 473 13.83 -14.42 3.72
C THR A 473 13.33 -15.35 2.62
N LEU A 474 13.00 -14.82 1.45
CA LEU A 474 12.55 -15.59 0.30
C LEU A 474 13.69 -16.47 -0.25
N ASP A 475 13.44 -17.77 -0.54
CA ASP A 475 14.42 -18.69 -1.15
C ASP A 475 15.02 -18.13 -2.45
N ASN A 476 14.24 -17.35 -3.19
CA ASN A 476 14.62 -16.78 -4.48
C ASN A 476 14.19 -15.30 -4.57
N GLY A 477 14.42 -14.54 -3.49
CA GLY A 477 14.16 -13.11 -3.41
C GLY A 477 15.29 -12.29 -4.07
N HIS A 478 14.91 -11.24 -4.79
CA HIS A 478 15.85 -10.32 -5.44
C HIS A 478 15.47 -8.88 -5.15
N LEU A 479 16.32 -8.17 -4.41
CA LEU A 479 16.08 -6.77 -4.06
C LEU A 479 16.51 -5.84 -5.19
N LEU A 480 15.61 -4.97 -5.62
CA LEU A 480 15.90 -3.76 -6.39
C LEU A 480 15.81 -2.55 -5.45
N THR A 481 16.93 -1.91 -5.19
CA THR A 481 16.97 -0.65 -4.44
C THR A 481 16.82 0.53 -5.40
N VAL A 482 15.90 1.43 -5.08
CA VAL A 482 15.64 2.66 -5.84
C VAL A 482 15.99 3.87 -4.97
N GLN A 483 16.74 4.84 -5.54
CA GLN A 483 17.10 6.08 -4.85
C GLN A 483 15.98 7.11 -5.08
N ALA A 484 14.99 7.14 -4.20
CA ALA A 484 13.85 8.06 -4.28
C ALA A 484 13.22 8.26 -2.90
N ASP A 485 12.61 9.43 -2.71
CA ASP A 485 11.80 9.78 -1.54
C ASP A 485 10.31 9.70 -1.95
N GLU A 486 9.89 8.48 -2.25
CA GLU A 486 8.56 8.14 -2.76
C GLU A 486 8.08 6.87 -2.07
N HIS A 487 6.79 6.79 -1.74
CA HIS A 487 6.17 5.54 -1.38
C HIS A 487 5.91 4.74 -2.66
N THR A 488 6.59 3.60 -2.81
CA THR A 488 6.62 2.76 -4.02
C THR A 488 7.41 3.36 -5.19
N SER A 489 7.77 2.53 -6.16
CA SER A 489 8.65 2.93 -7.26
C SER A 489 7.92 3.20 -8.58
N GLY A 490 6.59 3.04 -8.60
CA GLY A 490 5.77 3.25 -9.80
C GLY A 490 5.90 4.68 -10.36
N GLY A 491 6.18 4.80 -11.65
CA GLY A 491 6.41 6.08 -12.31
C GLY A 491 7.86 6.57 -12.30
N ILE A 492 8.76 5.90 -11.56
CA ILE A 492 10.20 6.18 -11.61
C ILE A 492 10.80 5.48 -12.83
N PRO A 493 11.34 6.20 -13.84
CA PRO A 493 11.68 5.61 -15.14
C PRO A 493 12.67 4.44 -15.11
N CYS A 494 13.63 4.46 -14.18
CA CYS A 494 14.59 3.38 -14.01
C CYS A 494 13.90 2.13 -13.44
N ALA A 495 13.10 2.29 -12.39
CA ALA A 495 12.36 1.22 -11.75
C ALA A 495 11.31 0.63 -12.70
N ASP A 496 10.54 1.47 -13.40
CA ASP A 496 9.57 1.06 -14.42
C ASP A 496 10.22 0.19 -15.51
N ALA A 497 11.41 0.58 -15.99
CA ALA A 497 12.15 -0.20 -16.99
C ALA A 497 12.64 -1.54 -16.43
N ALA A 498 13.06 -1.59 -15.16
CA ALA A 498 13.53 -2.81 -14.51
C ALA A 498 12.39 -3.78 -14.21
N VAL A 499 11.30 -3.28 -13.61
CA VAL A 499 10.07 -4.01 -13.29
C VAL A 499 9.41 -4.55 -14.58
N GLY A 500 9.22 -3.70 -15.58
CA GLY A 500 8.63 -4.11 -16.86
C GLY A 500 9.44 -5.19 -17.56
N ARG A 501 10.76 -5.08 -17.59
CA ARG A 501 11.64 -6.13 -18.15
C ARG A 501 11.53 -7.42 -17.36
N TYR A 502 11.61 -7.35 -16.03
CA TYR A 502 11.48 -8.55 -15.18
C TYR A 502 10.13 -9.26 -15.41
N LEU A 503 9.01 -8.54 -15.42
CA LEU A 503 7.70 -9.12 -15.69
C LEU A 503 7.65 -9.84 -17.03
N VAL A 504 8.36 -9.36 -18.06
CA VAL A 504 8.42 -10.00 -19.38
C VAL A 504 9.35 -11.20 -19.39
N THR A 505 10.56 -11.09 -18.82
CA THR A 505 11.65 -12.08 -18.98
C THR A 505 11.81 -13.02 -17.80
N VAL A 506 11.29 -12.65 -16.62
CA VAL A 506 11.54 -13.31 -15.32
C VAL A 506 13.02 -13.28 -14.91
N GLU A 507 13.80 -12.39 -15.51
CA GLU A 507 15.22 -12.19 -15.16
C GLU A 507 15.32 -10.97 -14.23
N PRO A 508 15.74 -11.15 -12.96
CA PRO A 508 15.92 -10.03 -12.03
C PRO A 508 16.94 -9.02 -12.54
N PRO A 509 16.75 -7.72 -12.23
CA PRO A 509 17.73 -6.69 -12.54
C PRO A 509 19.05 -6.96 -11.80
N THR A 510 20.17 -6.60 -12.43
CA THR A 510 21.53 -6.78 -11.87
C THR A 510 22.11 -5.48 -11.33
N VAL A 511 21.40 -4.37 -11.47
CA VAL A 511 21.81 -3.04 -11.03
C VAL A 511 20.63 -2.36 -10.33
N ASN A 512 20.94 -1.53 -9.37
CA ASN A 512 19.96 -0.69 -8.65
C ASN A 512 19.57 0.56 -9.46
N CYS A 513 18.56 1.19 -9.06
CA CYS A 513 18.09 2.48 -9.55
C CYS A 513 18.37 3.59 -8.53
#